data_5e1548787900caf9068d4ab4d3a699ac
#
_entry.id   5e1548787900caf9068d4ab4d3a699ac
#
_cell.length_a   1.000
_cell.length_b   1.000
_cell.length_c   1.000
_cell.angle_alpha   90.00
_cell.angle_beta   90.00
_cell.angle_gamma   90.00
#
_symmetry.space_group_name_H-M   'P 1'
#
loop_
_entity.id
_entity.type
_entity.pdbx_description
1 polymer ?
#
loop_
_entity_poly.entity_id
_entity_poly.type
_entity_poly.pdbx_seq_one_letter_code
_entity_poly.pdbx_strand_id
1 'polypeptide(L)'
;MSTQIDPRPAEGYAGDLTPQQAWDLLAGDPDAVLVDVRTEGEWRAIGVPDTATAGKEPLFVEWVQAGGRPNAGFLAELAAAGVTADRPVVFLCRSGQRSIGAARLATSSGLGPAYNVLEGFEGGPGFDGVRDREGWKVRGLPWGAYDDAATQAARQQASEQAR
;
A
#
# COMPACT_ATOMS: atom_id res chain seq x y z
N MET A 1 17.28 12.76 -7.64
CA MET A 1 16.77 13.67 -6.60
C MET A 1 15.68 12.99 -5.82
N SER A 2 15.77 13.01 -4.52
CA SER A 2 14.71 12.47 -3.68
C SER A 2 13.51 13.42 -3.67
N THR A 3 12.31 12.84 -3.72
CA THR A 3 11.08 13.61 -3.62
C THR A 3 10.92 14.09 -2.18
N GLN A 4 10.77 15.39 -2.01
CA GLN A 4 10.44 15.94 -0.70
C GLN A 4 8.96 15.78 -0.46
N ILE A 5 8.63 15.03 0.58
CA ILE A 5 7.25 14.89 1.05
C ILE A 5 7.16 15.43 2.47
N ASP A 6 5.99 15.92 2.82
CA ASP A 6 5.72 16.46 4.16
C ASP A 6 4.58 15.63 4.78
N PRO A 7 4.90 14.45 5.32
CA PRO A 7 3.86 13.58 5.86
C PRO A 7 3.27 14.17 7.13
N ARG A 8 1.98 13.87 7.36
CA ARG A 8 1.35 14.19 8.63
C ARG A 8 1.99 13.35 9.73
N PRO A 9 2.49 13.95 10.82
CA PRO A 9 3.15 13.20 11.89
C PRO A 9 2.26 12.11 12.49
N ALA A 10 2.87 10.99 12.85
CA ALA A 10 2.17 9.84 13.41
C ALA A 10 3.04 9.13 14.44
N GLU A 11 2.41 8.39 15.36
CA GLU A 11 3.14 7.62 16.36
C GLU A 11 3.39 6.20 15.87
N GLY A 12 4.64 5.76 15.94
CA GLY A 12 5.02 4.37 15.67
C GLY A 12 5.26 4.07 14.20
N TYR A 13 5.17 5.07 13.32
CA TYR A 13 5.51 4.93 11.90
C TYR A 13 5.87 6.31 11.32
N ALA A 14 6.36 6.33 10.09
CA ALA A 14 6.95 7.55 9.51
C ALA A 14 5.95 8.69 9.27
N GLY A 15 4.67 8.36 9.08
CA GLY A 15 3.64 9.38 8.94
C GLY A 15 2.54 8.98 7.97
N ASP A 16 1.51 9.84 7.90
CA ASP A 16 0.39 9.69 6.98
C ASP A 16 0.61 10.52 5.74
N LEU A 17 0.29 9.97 4.58
CA LEU A 17 0.36 10.66 3.30
C LEU A 17 -1.04 10.78 2.70
N THR A 18 -1.30 11.88 2.01
CA THR A 18 -2.47 11.93 1.14
C THR A 18 -2.24 10.99 -0.05
N PRO A 19 -3.29 10.58 -0.78
CA PRO A 19 -3.07 9.77 -1.98
C PRO A 19 -2.11 10.42 -2.97
N GLN A 20 -2.18 11.74 -3.17
CA GLN A 20 -1.28 12.43 -4.08
C GLN A 20 0.17 12.42 -3.58
N GLN A 21 0.39 12.62 -2.28
CA GLN A 21 1.74 12.53 -1.71
C GLN A 21 2.31 11.13 -1.87
N ALA A 22 1.48 10.10 -1.68
CA ALA A 22 1.89 8.72 -1.89
C ALA A 22 2.32 8.49 -3.34
N TRP A 23 1.52 8.97 -4.30
CA TRP A 23 1.87 8.89 -5.72
C TRP A 23 3.19 9.59 -6.01
N ASP A 24 3.35 10.81 -5.50
CA ASP A 24 4.56 11.60 -5.74
C ASP A 24 5.81 10.92 -5.18
N LEU A 25 5.70 10.29 -4.01
CA LEU A 25 6.80 9.52 -3.43
C LEU A 25 7.14 8.32 -4.33
N LEU A 26 6.14 7.58 -4.76
CA LEU A 26 6.36 6.42 -5.63
C LEU A 26 7.00 6.81 -6.96
N ALA A 27 6.54 7.91 -7.55
CA ALA A 27 7.07 8.38 -8.83
C ALA A 27 8.47 8.97 -8.71
N GLY A 28 8.78 9.60 -7.57
CA GLY A 28 10.03 10.33 -7.38
C GLY A 28 11.16 9.53 -6.73
N ASP A 29 10.86 8.43 -6.05
CA ASP A 29 11.87 7.62 -5.37
C ASP A 29 11.90 6.21 -5.97
N PRO A 30 13.00 5.81 -6.65
CA PRO A 30 13.07 4.50 -7.29
C PRO A 30 12.99 3.34 -6.30
N ASP A 31 13.29 3.57 -5.02
CA ASP A 31 13.26 2.51 -4.00
C ASP A 31 11.90 2.41 -3.28
N ALA A 32 11.02 3.39 -3.45
CA ALA A 32 9.72 3.38 -2.80
C ALA A 32 8.80 2.30 -3.37
N VAL A 33 8.04 1.66 -2.50
CA VAL A 33 7.08 0.62 -2.89
C VAL A 33 5.72 0.87 -2.27
N LEU A 34 4.68 0.46 -2.99
CA LEU A 34 3.30 0.50 -2.50
C LEU A 34 2.86 -0.92 -2.14
N VAL A 35 2.34 -1.10 -0.93
CA VAL A 35 1.80 -2.39 -0.49
C VAL A 35 0.32 -2.22 -0.19
N ASP A 36 -0.52 -2.91 -0.94
CA ASP A 36 -1.96 -2.96 -0.70
C ASP A 36 -2.22 -4.07 0.31
N VAL A 37 -2.68 -3.69 1.50
CA VAL A 37 -2.88 -4.62 2.62
C VAL A 37 -4.33 -5.05 2.80
N ARG A 38 -5.19 -4.75 1.80
CA ARG A 38 -6.57 -5.21 1.80
C ARG A 38 -6.63 -6.73 1.61
N THR A 39 -7.83 -7.28 1.54
CA THR A 39 -8.02 -8.71 1.28
C THR A 39 -8.09 -8.99 -0.22
N GLU A 40 -7.81 -10.23 -0.61
CA GLU A 40 -7.93 -10.66 -2.00
C GLU A 40 -9.36 -10.44 -2.51
N GLY A 41 -10.37 -10.66 -1.66
CA GLY A 41 -11.75 -10.40 -2.03
C GLY A 41 -12.00 -8.95 -2.41
N GLU A 42 -11.38 -8.01 -1.70
CA GLU A 42 -11.47 -6.58 -2.04
C GLU A 42 -10.74 -6.27 -3.35
N TRP A 43 -9.57 -6.86 -3.57
CA TRP A 43 -8.84 -6.65 -4.82
C TRP A 43 -9.66 -7.09 -6.02
N ARG A 44 -10.31 -8.24 -5.92
CA ARG A 44 -11.13 -8.80 -7.02
C ARG A 44 -12.42 -8.03 -7.24
N ALA A 45 -13.11 -7.66 -6.15
CA ALA A 45 -14.42 -7.04 -6.24
C ALA A 45 -14.37 -5.55 -6.56
N ILE A 46 -13.35 -4.83 -6.03
CA ILE A 46 -13.29 -3.37 -6.09
C ILE A 46 -12.27 -2.87 -7.12
N GLY A 47 -11.18 -3.61 -7.28
CA GLY A 47 -10.06 -3.18 -8.11
C GLY A 47 -8.86 -2.82 -7.27
N VAL A 48 -7.78 -2.41 -7.93
CA VAL A 48 -6.47 -2.17 -7.29
C VAL A 48 -5.82 -0.92 -7.88
N PRO A 49 -4.87 -0.30 -7.14
CA PRO A 49 -4.12 0.83 -7.70
C PRO A 49 -3.27 0.37 -8.89
N ASP A 50 -3.15 1.24 -9.88
CA ASP A 50 -2.30 1.02 -11.05
C ASP A 50 -1.17 2.04 -11.00
N THR A 51 0.02 1.58 -10.62
CA THR A 51 1.17 2.44 -10.44
C THR A 51 2.18 2.33 -11.59
N ALA A 52 1.76 1.77 -12.72
CA ALA A 52 2.65 1.55 -13.87
C ALA A 52 3.28 2.86 -14.38
N THR A 53 2.50 3.94 -14.45
CA THR A 53 3.02 5.24 -14.92
C THR A 53 3.93 5.92 -13.90
N ALA A 54 3.93 5.45 -12.65
CA ALA A 54 4.93 5.87 -11.65
C ALA A 54 6.17 4.98 -11.69
N GLY A 55 6.21 3.99 -12.58
CA GLY A 55 7.34 3.07 -12.71
C GLY A 55 7.36 1.97 -11.66
N LYS A 56 6.21 1.65 -11.09
CA LYS A 56 6.10 0.72 -9.97
C LYS A 56 5.05 -0.35 -10.22
N GLU A 57 5.29 -1.54 -9.64
CA GLU A 57 4.27 -2.58 -9.53
C GLU A 57 3.78 -2.59 -8.09
N PRO A 58 2.47 -2.50 -7.84
CA PRO A 58 1.98 -2.58 -6.46
C PRO A 58 2.19 -4.00 -5.92
N LEU A 59 2.50 -4.08 -4.62
CA LEU A 59 2.64 -5.35 -3.93
C LEU A 59 1.33 -5.63 -3.19
N PHE A 60 0.98 -6.91 -3.06
CA PHE A 60 -0.27 -7.32 -2.43
C PHE A 60 0.04 -8.27 -1.28
N VAL A 61 -0.13 -7.80 -0.06
CA VAL A 61 0.12 -8.59 1.15
C VAL A 61 -1.00 -8.30 2.14
N GLU A 62 -1.85 -9.28 2.39
CA GLU A 62 -3.00 -9.09 3.28
C GLU A 62 -2.55 -8.83 4.71
N TRP A 63 -3.10 -7.78 5.35
CA TRP A 63 -2.96 -7.54 6.77
C TRP A 63 -3.89 -8.45 7.57
N VAL A 64 -5.13 -8.58 7.07
CA VAL A 64 -6.13 -9.47 7.63
C VAL A 64 -6.59 -10.40 6.51
N GLN A 65 -6.69 -11.68 6.80
CA GLN A 65 -7.14 -12.69 5.85
C GLN A 65 -8.66 -12.85 5.89
N ALA A 66 -9.20 -13.61 4.95
CA ALA A 66 -10.63 -13.92 4.91
C ALA A 66 -11.10 -14.45 6.27
N GLY A 67 -12.25 -13.96 6.74
CA GLY A 67 -12.77 -14.32 8.03
C GLY A 67 -12.26 -13.46 9.19
N GLY A 68 -11.47 -12.43 8.89
CA GLY A 68 -10.99 -11.48 9.89
C GLY A 68 -9.77 -11.93 10.68
N ARG A 69 -9.07 -12.96 10.22
CA ARG A 69 -7.88 -13.47 10.93
C ARG A 69 -6.67 -12.60 10.60
N PRO A 70 -5.88 -12.20 11.61
CA PRO A 70 -4.60 -11.54 11.34
C PRO A 70 -3.70 -12.45 10.50
N ASN A 71 -2.98 -11.88 9.55
CA ASN A 71 -2.04 -12.64 8.73
C ASN A 71 -0.72 -12.84 9.50
N ALA A 72 -0.54 -14.01 10.07
CA ALA A 72 0.67 -14.34 10.85
C ALA A 72 1.94 -14.29 10.00
N GLY A 73 1.84 -14.45 8.69
CA GLY A 73 2.98 -14.39 7.77
C GLY A 73 3.26 -13.02 7.18
N PHE A 74 2.64 -11.96 7.69
CA PHE A 74 2.71 -10.63 7.07
C PHE A 74 4.14 -10.15 6.86
N LEU A 75 4.98 -10.19 7.91
CA LEU A 75 6.37 -9.75 7.81
C LEU A 75 7.19 -10.61 6.86
N ALA A 76 6.99 -11.93 6.88
CA ALA A 76 7.69 -12.84 5.98
C ALA A 76 7.30 -12.58 4.51
N GLU A 77 6.03 -12.29 4.26
CA GLU A 77 5.55 -11.97 2.92
C GLU A 77 6.10 -10.62 2.44
N LEU A 78 6.19 -9.62 3.32
CA LEU A 78 6.83 -8.34 2.99
C LEU A 78 8.29 -8.56 2.58
N ALA A 79 9.02 -9.33 3.37
CA ALA A 79 10.43 -9.61 3.08
C ALA A 79 10.58 -10.34 1.74
N ALA A 80 9.73 -11.32 1.47
CA ALA A 80 9.73 -12.05 0.20
C ALA A 80 9.41 -11.13 -0.99
N ALA A 81 8.61 -10.10 -0.76
CA ALA A 81 8.25 -9.13 -1.78
C ALA A 81 9.32 -8.04 -1.99
N GLY A 82 10.37 -8.03 -1.18
CA GLY A 82 11.48 -7.08 -1.33
C GLY A 82 11.41 -5.84 -0.45
N VAL A 83 10.54 -5.82 0.55
CA VAL A 83 10.47 -4.71 1.51
C VAL A 83 11.61 -4.85 2.51
N THR A 84 12.46 -3.83 2.61
CA THR A 84 13.68 -3.87 3.43
C THR A 84 13.78 -2.64 4.32
N ALA A 85 14.84 -2.59 5.13
CA ALA A 85 15.11 -1.51 6.07
C ALA A 85 15.39 -0.16 5.38
N ASP A 86 15.80 -0.20 4.12
CA ASP A 86 16.23 1.01 3.40
C ASP A 86 15.29 1.43 2.27
N ARG A 87 14.09 0.87 2.24
CA ARG A 87 13.11 1.17 1.19
C ARG A 87 11.88 1.84 1.79
N PRO A 88 11.53 3.06 1.35
CA PRO A 88 10.26 3.65 1.75
C PRO A 88 9.11 2.75 1.33
N VAL A 89 8.20 2.44 2.25
CA VAL A 89 7.05 1.60 1.99
C VAL A 89 5.77 2.35 2.33
N VAL A 90 4.83 2.34 1.41
CA VAL A 90 3.54 3.01 1.56
C VAL A 90 2.47 1.93 1.67
N PHE A 91 1.76 1.89 2.79
CA PHE A 91 0.71 0.92 3.01
C PHE A 91 -0.66 1.51 2.70
N LEU A 92 -1.45 0.76 1.93
CA LEU A 92 -2.77 1.17 1.46
C LEU A 92 -3.80 0.14 1.91
N CYS A 93 -4.88 0.61 2.56
CA CYS A 93 -6.04 -0.23 2.83
C CYS A 93 -7.30 0.46 2.28
N ARG A 94 -8.48 0.11 2.77
CA ARG A 94 -9.72 0.65 2.23
C ARG A 94 -9.91 2.13 2.58
N SER A 95 -9.70 2.49 3.87
CA SER A 95 -9.98 3.84 4.38
C SER A 95 -8.87 4.41 5.27
N GLY A 96 -7.71 3.75 5.31
CA GLY A 96 -6.56 4.24 6.07
C GLY A 96 -6.43 3.74 7.50
N GLN A 97 -7.21 2.74 7.92
CA GLN A 97 -7.18 2.24 9.30
C GLN A 97 -6.34 0.96 9.47
N ARG A 98 -6.59 -0.08 8.67
CA ARG A 98 -5.80 -1.33 8.74
C ARG A 98 -4.33 -1.09 8.42
N SER A 99 -4.06 -0.20 7.50
CA SER A 99 -2.69 0.13 7.07
C SER A 99 -1.88 0.84 8.16
N ILE A 100 -2.53 1.47 9.15
CA ILE A 100 -1.82 2.00 10.33
C ILE A 100 -1.15 0.87 11.09
N GLY A 101 -1.87 -0.22 11.35
CA GLY A 101 -1.30 -1.39 12.01
C GLY A 101 -0.14 -1.98 11.23
N ALA A 102 -0.28 -2.07 9.90
CA ALA A 102 0.79 -2.56 9.04
C ALA A 102 2.04 -1.67 9.11
N ALA A 103 1.84 -0.34 9.05
CA ALA A 103 2.95 0.61 9.12
C ALA A 103 3.67 0.55 10.47
N ARG A 104 2.92 0.42 11.56
CA ARG A 104 3.49 0.29 12.90
C ARG A 104 4.31 -0.99 13.06
N LEU A 105 3.77 -2.11 12.59
CA LEU A 105 4.49 -3.39 12.67
C LEU A 105 5.77 -3.35 11.83
N ALA A 106 5.70 -2.84 10.61
CA ALA A 106 6.87 -2.70 9.75
C ALA A 106 7.94 -1.85 10.45
N THR A 107 7.55 -0.71 11.01
CA THR A 107 8.46 0.20 11.70
C THR A 107 9.12 -0.48 12.91
N SER A 108 8.33 -1.17 13.74
CA SER A 108 8.89 -1.86 14.92
C SER A 108 9.81 -3.01 14.53
N SER A 109 9.69 -3.51 13.31
CA SER A 109 10.52 -4.59 12.78
C SER A 109 11.73 -4.07 11.98
N GLY A 110 11.95 -2.76 11.96
CA GLY A 110 13.08 -2.16 11.28
C GLY A 110 12.94 -1.99 9.78
N LEU A 111 11.73 -2.07 9.26
CA LEU A 111 11.46 -1.88 7.83
C LEU A 111 10.99 -0.45 7.53
N GLY A 112 11.24 0.01 6.34
CA GLY A 112 10.77 1.32 5.90
C GLY A 112 11.88 2.33 5.68
N PRO A 113 11.54 3.64 5.73
CA PRO A 113 10.42 4.28 6.45
C PRO A 113 9.05 3.85 5.94
N ALA A 114 8.12 3.64 6.87
CA ALA A 114 6.78 3.13 6.57
C ALA A 114 5.74 4.24 6.72
N TYR A 115 4.94 4.41 5.68
CA TYR A 115 3.89 5.43 5.60
C TYR A 115 2.53 4.79 5.43
N ASN A 116 1.50 5.51 5.84
CA ASN A 116 0.10 5.12 5.66
C ASN A 116 -0.57 6.06 4.66
N VAL A 117 -1.35 5.54 3.73
CA VAL A 117 -2.21 6.38 2.89
C VAL A 117 -3.45 6.73 3.72
N LEU A 118 -3.52 7.99 4.13
CA LEU A 118 -4.49 8.48 5.10
C LEU A 118 -5.94 8.18 4.72
N GLU A 119 -6.29 8.32 3.44
CA GLU A 119 -7.65 8.11 2.96
C GLU A 119 -7.90 6.69 2.45
N GLY A 120 -6.84 5.92 2.19
CA GLY A 120 -6.97 4.59 1.62
C GLY A 120 -7.40 4.59 0.16
N PHE A 121 -7.86 3.43 -0.31
CA PHE A 121 -8.25 3.24 -1.70
C PHE A 121 -9.63 3.81 -2.01
N GLU A 122 -10.59 3.60 -1.11
CA GLU A 122 -11.99 4.02 -1.29
C GLU A 122 -12.40 5.19 -0.40
N GLY A 123 -11.62 5.51 0.62
CA GLY A 123 -11.96 6.52 1.60
C GLY A 123 -13.00 6.05 2.61
N GLY A 124 -13.33 6.93 3.54
CA GLY A 124 -14.39 6.69 4.51
C GLY A 124 -15.77 6.94 3.91
N PRO A 125 -16.84 6.39 4.52
CA PRO A 125 -18.21 6.62 4.05
C PRO A 125 -18.64 8.06 4.37
N GLY A 126 -19.43 8.65 3.47
CA GLY A 126 -20.08 9.93 3.69
C GLY A 126 -21.36 9.76 4.53
N PHE A 127 -22.13 10.84 4.63
CA PHE A 127 -23.40 10.82 5.37
C PHE A 127 -24.38 9.77 4.87
N ASP A 128 -24.34 9.51 3.57
CA ASP A 128 -25.23 8.54 2.91
C ASP A 128 -24.65 7.13 2.93
N GLY A 129 -23.49 6.91 3.56
CA GLY A 129 -22.82 5.63 3.59
C GLY A 129 -22.05 5.30 2.32
N VAL A 130 -22.06 6.19 1.32
CA VAL A 130 -21.35 5.98 0.06
C VAL A 130 -19.91 6.48 0.18
N ARG A 131 -18.96 5.71 -0.38
CA ARG A 131 -17.54 6.05 -0.37
C ARG A 131 -17.15 6.76 -1.66
N ASP A 132 -17.50 8.04 -1.75
CA ASP A 132 -17.27 8.83 -2.98
C ASP A 132 -16.69 10.22 -2.73
N ARG A 133 -16.15 10.47 -1.52
CA ARG A 133 -15.67 11.80 -1.13
C ARG A 133 -14.15 11.91 -1.06
N GLU A 134 -13.48 10.81 -0.84
CA GLU A 134 -12.03 10.78 -0.66
C GLU A 134 -11.48 9.41 -1.04
N GLY A 135 -10.16 9.25 -1.04
CA GLY A 135 -9.50 8.00 -1.36
C GLY A 135 -8.82 8.04 -2.73
N TRP A 136 -7.95 7.07 -2.96
CA TRP A 136 -7.18 6.93 -4.19
C TRP A 136 -8.05 7.07 -5.45
N LYS A 137 -9.15 6.33 -5.50
CA LYS A 137 -10.05 6.33 -6.66
C LYS A 137 -10.68 7.70 -6.89
N VAL A 138 -11.22 8.31 -5.84
CA VAL A 138 -11.94 9.59 -5.93
C VAL A 138 -10.98 10.73 -6.29
N ARG A 139 -9.74 10.65 -5.85
CA ARG A 139 -8.72 11.67 -6.15
C ARG A 139 -8.22 11.58 -7.59
N GLY A 140 -8.70 10.63 -8.36
CA GLY A 140 -8.35 10.51 -9.77
C GLY A 140 -7.03 9.82 -10.05
N LEU A 141 -6.46 9.12 -9.08
CA LEU A 141 -5.24 8.36 -9.31
C LEU A 141 -5.56 7.06 -10.07
N PRO A 142 -4.64 6.56 -10.89
CA PRO A 142 -4.91 5.39 -11.73
C PRO A 142 -5.23 4.14 -10.91
N TRP A 143 -6.22 3.38 -11.37
CA TRP A 143 -6.59 2.10 -10.79
C TRP A 143 -7.26 1.24 -11.86
N GLY A 144 -7.36 -0.06 -11.60
CA GLY A 144 -7.95 -0.98 -12.55
C GLY A 144 -8.31 -2.31 -11.92
N ALA A 145 -8.68 -3.27 -12.75
CA ALA A 145 -9.06 -4.60 -12.30
C ALA A 145 -7.84 -5.36 -11.77
N TYR A 146 -8.09 -6.19 -10.75
CA TYR A 146 -7.05 -7.10 -10.23
C TYR A 146 -6.87 -8.25 -11.21
N ASP A 147 -5.65 -8.45 -11.68
CA ASP A 147 -5.29 -9.53 -12.60
C ASP A 147 -4.37 -10.52 -11.89
N ASP A 148 -4.93 -11.67 -11.51
CA ASP A 148 -4.21 -12.69 -10.76
C ASP A 148 -2.93 -13.15 -11.45
N ALA A 149 -3.02 -13.42 -12.74
CA ALA A 149 -1.89 -13.99 -13.47
C ALA A 149 -0.75 -12.98 -13.57
N ALA A 150 -1.09 -11.73 -13.93
CA ALA A 150 -0.10 -10.67 -14.02
C ALA A 150 0.50 -10.33 -12.66
N THR A 151 -0.35 -10.29 -11.61
CA THR A 151 0.10 -10.01 -10.25
C THR A 151 1.03 -11.09 -9.73
N GLN A 152 0.69 -12.35 -9.96
CA GLN A 152 1.53 -13.47 -9.54
C GLN A 152 2.86 -13.47 -10.31
N ALA A 153 2.83 -13.18 -11.59
CA ALA A 153 4.05 -13.09 -12.40
C ALA A 153 4.96 -11.97 -11.89
N ALA A 154 4.38 -10.80 -11.56
CA ALA A 154 5.14 -9.68 -11.02
C ALA A 154 5.76 -10.03 -9.66
N ARG A 155 5.01 -10.71 -8.78
CA ARG A 155 5.52 -11.16 -7.49
C ARG A 155 6.67 -12.16 -7.66
N GLN A 156 6.53 -13.07 -8.61
CA GLN A 156 7.55 -14.07 -8.89
C GLN A 156 8.83 -13.41 -9.40
N GLN A 157 8.69 -12.46 -10.32
CA GLN A 157 9.85 -11.71 -10.84
C GLN A 157 10.54 -10.91 -9.74
N ALA A 158 9.79 -10.25 -8.88
CA ALA A 158 10.34 -9.51 -7.75
C ALA A 158 11.11 -10.44 -6.81
N SER A 159 10.55 -11.63 -6.53
CA SER A 159 11.21 -12.63 -5.69
C SER A 159 12.50 -13.14 -6.32
N GLU A 160 12.51 -13.35 -7.62
CA GLU A 160 13.71 -13.80 -8.34
C GLU A 160 14.79 -12.73 -8.34
N GLN A 161 14.41 -11.46 -8.54
CA GLN A 161 15.36 -10.35 -8.53
C GLN A 161 15.94 -10.08 -7.15
N ALA A 162 15.23 -10.44 -6.09
CA ALA A 162 15.68 -10.25 -4.72
C ALA A 162 16.68 -11.30 -4.23
N ARG A 163 16.98 -12.33 -5.04
CA ARG A 163 17.91 -13.42 -4.67
C ARG A 163 19.35 -13.07 -4.95
#